data_02bc56f590d36f3524527eea39974307
#
_entry.id   02bc56f590d36f3524527eea39974307
#
_cell.length_a   1.000
_cell.length_b   1.000
_cell.length_c   1.000
_cell.angle_alpha   90.00
_cell.angle_beta   90.00
_cell.angle_gamma   90.00
#
_symmetry.space_group_name_H-M   'P 1'
#
loop_
_entity.id
_entity.type
_entity.pdbx_description
1 polymer ?
#
loop_
_entity_poly.entity_id
_entity_poly.type
_entity_poly.pdbx_seq_one_letter_code
_entity_poly.pdbx_strand_id
1 'polypeptide(L)'
;MKKVISLLLSILTLTLVLTSCSGPAKVKVNGEKIDNEIYTYFENTLPKDENGEVSEVAIKNAISRYVAINSEFKNRGLSIDSEVKGALSATVNNLWHLYGSYYNEIGVSKQTIYKIELSKEYEAALLADYCKNVSDNDIKAYFKENYIAIRFVTGYLFNVDDTGTSVAMTDEQKKSVIASYNSVVALINEGTLIEEAVVSLSEDTEVHNTLINAFSDGTFPQGFWSEVKKLEVGKTATITLDDYVFLVQRIDVFDKTYGYYENNRTACLEAMKGDEFSEVIDSWAKNYIAD
;
A
#
# COMPACT_ATOMS: atom_id res chain seq x y z
N MET A 1 12.76 -29.15 -42.26
CA MET A 1 11.91 -29.75 -41.24
C MET A 1 12.17 -29.26 -39.79
N LYS A 2 12.51 -27.99 -39.59
CA LYS A 2 12.75 -27.40 -38.22
C LYS A 2 11.84 -26.20 -37.89
N LYS A 3 10.84 -25.86 -38.72
CA LYS A 3 9.93 -24.74 -38.50
C LYS A 3 8.47 -25.08 -38.19
N VAL A 4 8.13 -26.37 -38.12
CA VAL A 4 6.73 -26.85 -37.87
C VAL A 4 6.54 -27.33 -36.43
N ILE A 5 7.62 -27.51 -35.65
CA ILE A 5 7.54 -28.04 -34.28
C ILE A 5 7.32 -26.87 -33.27
N SER A 6 7.58 -25.60 -33.66
CA SER A 6 7.42 -24.46 -32.78
C SER A 6 5.97 -23.94 -32.63
N LEU A 7 5.06 -24.36 -33.50
CA LEU A 7 3.67 -23.90 -33.49
C LEU A 7 2.71 -24.85 -32.72
N LEU A 8 3.16 -26.05 -32.36
CA LEU A 8 2.36 -27.00 -31.61
C LEU A 8 2.61 -27.02 -30.10
N LEU A 9 3.64 -26.28 -29.63
CA LEU A 9 3.93 -26.17 -28.19
C LEU A 9 3.21 -24.99 -27.51
N SER A 10 2.63 -24.08 -28.26
CA SER A 10 1.90 -22.91 -27.72
C SER A 10 0.43 -23.18 -27.40
N ILE A 11 -0.10 -24.37 -27.70
CA ILE A 11 -1.51 -24.73 -27.42
C ILE A 11 -1.66 -25.59 -26.15
N LEU A 12 -0.55 -26.05 -25.55
CA LEU A 12 -0.62 -27.07 -24.47
C LEU A 12 -0.49 -26.51 -23.05
N THR A 13 -0.50 -25.19 -22.84
CA THR A 13 -0.33 -24.60 -21.50
C THR A 13 -1.55 -23.89 -20.92
N LEU A 14 -2.70 -23.96 -21.60
CA LEU A 14 -3.94 -23.33 -21.11
C LEU A 14 -4.78 -24.23 -20.18
N THR A 15 -4.30 -25.43 -19.83
CA THR A 15 -5.14 -26.46 -19.18
C THR A 15 -4.98 -26.58 -17.67
N LEU A 16 -4.44 -25.58 -16.95
CA LEU A 16 -4.20 -25.71 -15.50
C LEU A 16 -5.09 -24.83 -14.62
N VAL A 17 -6.16 -24.24 -15.14
CA VAL A 17 -7.13 -23.48 -14.31
C VAL A 17 -8.49 -24.18 -14.18
N LEU A 18 -8.65 -25.36 -14.80
CA LEU A 18 -9.97 -25.96 -15.01
C LEU A 18 -10.15 -27.29 -14.27
N THR A 19 -10.29 -27.30 -12.95
CA THR A 19 -10.96 -28.45 -12.31
C THR A 19 -11.43 -28.12 -10.90
N SER A 20 -12.58 -27.51 -10.76
CA SER A 20 -13.61 -27.88 -9.75
C SER A 20 -14.92 -27.11 -9.98
N CYS A 21 -15.55 -27.25 -11.15
CA CYS A 21 -16.89 -26.71 -11.34
C CYS A 21 -17.91 -27.82 -11.27
N SER A 22 -18.54 -28.01 -10.11
CA SER A 22 -19.77 -28.79 -9.97
C SER A 22 -20.97 -27.90 -10.29
N GLY A 23 -21.22 -27.61 -11.60
CA GLY A 23 -22.37 -26.79 -12.01
C GLY A 23 -22.19 -26.11 -13.37
N PRO A 24 -23.24 -25.50 -13.93
CA PRO A 24 -23.11 -24.66 -15.11
C PRO A 24 -22.20 -23.46 -14.77
N ALA A 25 -21.32 -23.09 -15.71
CA ALA A 25 -20.49 -21.91 -15.53
C ALA A 25 -21.34 -20.65 -15.46
N LYS A 26 -21.12 -19.78 -14.47
CA LYS A 26 -21.74 -18.47 -14.36
C LYS A 26 -21.23 -17.52 -15.45
N VAL A 27 -19.95 -17.68 -15.85
CA VAL A 27 -19.29 -16.85 -16.84
C VAL A 27 -18.27 -17.65 -17.63
N LYS A 28 -18.09 -17.27 -18.89
CA LYS A 28 -17.02 -17.75 -19.76
C LYS A 28 -16.18 -16.57 -20.22
N VAL A 29 -14.91 -16.81 -20.50
CA VAL A 29 -14.03 -15.84 -21.15
C VAL A 29 -13.49 -16.48 -22.42
N ASN A 30 -13.77 -15.86 -23.57
CA ASN A 30 -13.43 -16.42 -24.89
C ASN A 30 -13.92 -17.88 -25.08
N GLY A 31 -15.11 -18.20 -24.52
CA GLY A 31 -15.73 -19.52 -24.57
C GLY A 31 -15.21 -20.53 -23.53
N GLU A 32 -14.16 -20.20 -22.76
CA GLU A 32 -13.64 -21.04 -21.68
C GLU A 32 -14.31 -20.74 -20.34
N LYS A 33 -14.66 -21.77 -19.59
CA LYS A 33 -15.30 -21.63 -18.29
C LYS A 33 -14.35 -21.03 -17.26
N ILE A 34 -14.80 -19.99 -16.56
CA ILE A 34 -14.13 -19.47 -15.38
C ILE A 34 -14.70 -20.14 -14.13
N ASP A 35 -13.85 -20.34 -13.14
CA ASP A 35 -14.24 -20.88 -11.84
C ASP A 35 -15.37 -20.04 -11.24
N ASN A 36 -16.51 -20.67 -10.89
CA ASN A 36 -17.65 -19.99 -10.33
C ASN A 36 -17.35 -19.25 -9.04
N GLU A 37 -16.36 -19.70 -8.26
CA GLU A 37 -15.93 -19.03 -7.04
C GLU A 37 -15.25 -17.67 -7.36
N ILE A 38 -14.55 -17.53 -8.49
CA ILE A 38 -14.00 -16.25 -8.95
C ILE A 38 -15.13 -15.27 -9.25
N TYR A 39 -16.18 -15.72 -9.95
CA TYR A 39 -17.37 -14.91 -10.21
C TYR A 39 -18.00 -14.47 -8.88
N THR A 40 -18.24 -15.41 -7.98
CA THR A 40 -18.88 -15.16 -6.68
C THR A 40 -18.03 -14.22 -5.81
N TYR A 41 -16.71 -14.31 -5.87
CA TYR A 41 -15.82 -13.37 -5.21
C TYR A 41 -16.06 -11.94 -5.69
N PHE A 42 -16.03 -11.68 -7.00
CA PHE A 42 -16.25 -10.34 -7.54
C PHE A 42 -17.67 -9.84 -7.31
N GLU A 43 -18.68 -10.70 -7.43
CA GLU A 43 -20.08 -10.39 -7.13
C GLU A 43 -20.28 -9.87 -5.70
N ASN A 44 -19.46 -10.31 -4.74
CA ASN A 44 -19.59 -9.95 -3.32
C ASN A 44 -18.60 -8.90 -2.83
N THR A 45 -17.55 -8.62 -3.59
CA THR A 45 -16.44 -7.72 -3.13
C THR A 45 -16.34 -6.42 -3.92
N LEU A 46 -16.94 -6.34 -5.11
CA LEU A 46 -16.96 -5.09 -5.87
C LEU A 46 -17.94 -4.08 -5.25
N PRO A 47 -17.75 -2.77 -5.52
CA PRO A 47 -18.66 -1.73 -5.07
C PRO A 47 -20.09 -1.99 -5.54
N LYS A 48 -21.03 -1.82 -4.61
CA LYS A 48 -22.47 -1.99 -4.84
C LYS A 48 -23.10 -0.66 -5.25
N ASP A 49 -24.14 -0.74 -6.07
CA ASP A 49 -24.96 0.41 -6.44
C ASP A 49 -25.91 0.84 -5.29
N GLU A 50 -26.77 1.82 -5.56
CA GLU A 50 -27.76 2.34 -4.61
C GLU A 50 -28.79 1.28 -4.18
N ASN A 51 -28.95 0.20 -4.92
CA ASN A 51 -29.85 -0.93 -4.61
C ASN A 51 -29.15 -2.03 -3.80
N GLY A 52 -27.83 -1.89 -3.56
CA GLY A 52 -27.02 -2.88 -2.86
C GLY A 52 -26.57 -4.02 -3.76
N GLU A 53 -26.62 -3.88 -5.09
CA GLU A 53 -26.22 -4.89 -6.06
C GLU A 53 -24.95 -4.48 -6.80
N VAL A 54 -24.14 -5.47 -7.17
CA VAL A 54 -22.98 -5.26 -8.05
C VAL A 54 -23.42 -5.42 -9.49
N SER A 55 -23.10 -4.45 -10.34
CA SER A 55 -23.39 -4.48 -11.76
C SER A 55 -22.76 -5.71 -12.44
N GLU A 56 -23.52 -6.47 -13.21
CA GLU A 56 -23.00 -7.60 -14.00
C GLU A 56 -21.88 -7.18 -14.95
N VAL A 57 -21.95 -5.97 -15.49
CA VAL A 57 -20.89 -5.39 -16.32
C VAL A 57 -19.60 -5.20 -15.52
N ALA A 58 -19.71 -4.71 -14.29
CA ALA A 58 -18.54 -4.57 -13.41
C ALA A 58 -17.89 -5.91 -13.08
N ILE A 59 -18.71 -6.95 -12.81
CA ILE A 59 -18.22 -8.31 -12.55
C ILE A 59 -17.49 -8.86 -13.78
N LYS A 60 -18.10 -8.76 -14.96
CA LYS A 60 -17.49 -9.22 -16.22
C LYS A 60 -16.19 -8.50 -16.54
N ASN A 61 -16.13 -7.19 -16.34
CA ASN A 61 -14.93 -6.40 -16.52
C ASN A 61 -13.82 -6.83 -15.55
N ALA A 62 -14.13 -7.04 -14.28
CA ALA A 62 -13.16 -7.51 -13.29
C ALA A 62 -12.62 -8.90 -13.64
N ILE A 63 -13.46 -9.81 -14.11
CA ILE A 63 -13.06 -11.13 -14.58
C ILE A 63 -12.17 -11.03 -15.82
N SER A 64 -12.53 -10.19 -16.79
CA SER A 64 -11.71 -9.95 -17.99
C SER A 64 -10.32 -9.43 -17.62
N ARG A 65 -10.23 -8.47 -16.70
CA ARG A 65 -8.95 -7.97 -16.16
C ARG A 65 -8.16 -9.07 -15.44
N TYR A 66 -8.81 -9.84 -14.57
CA TYR A 66 -8.19 -10.97 -13.87
C TYR A 66 -7.56 -11.97 -14.86
N VAL A 67 -8.30 -12.35 -15.90
CA VAL A 67 -7.79 -13.29 -16.93
C VAL A 67 -6.66 -12.67 -17.74
N ALA A 68 -6.79 -11.39 -18.12
CA ALA A 68 -5.76 -10.65 -18.85
C ALA A 68 -4.44 -10.61 -18.08
N ILE A 69 -4.47 -10.21 -16.81
CA ILE A 69 -3.29 -10.16 -15.92
C ILE A 69 -2.61 -11.53 -15.85
N ASN A 70 -3.38 -12.59 -15.55
CA ASN A 70 -2.85 -13.92 -15.43
C ASN A 70 -2.24 -14.46 -16.75
N SER A 71 -2.85 -14.11 -17.88
CA SER A 71 -2.37 -14.51 -19.21
C SER A 71 -1.13 -13.74 -19.62
N GLU A 72 -1.12 -12.41 -19.46
CA GLU A 72 0.03 -11.58 -19.81
C GLU A 72 1.27 -11.91 -18.98
N PHE A 73 1.10 -12.17 -17.67
CA PHE A 73 2.18 -12.61 -16.81
C PHE A 73 2.86 -13.88 -17.34
N LYS A 74 2.06 -14.88 -17.73
CA LYS A 74 2.54 -16.15 -18.32
C LYS A 74 3.17 -15.94 -19.69
N ASN A 75 2.52 -15.16 -20.56
CA ASN A 75 2.98 -14.89 -21.93
C ASN A 75 4.34 -14.20 -21.95
N ARG A 76 4.61 -13.34 -20.96
CA ARG A 76 5.90 -12.66 -20.80
C ARG A 76 6.97 -13.53 -20.13
N GLY A 77 6.62 -14.73 -19.68
CA GLY A 77 7.54 -15.65 -18.98
C GLY A 77 8.02 -15.09 -17.64
N LEU A 78 7.25 -14.21 -16.99
CA LEU A 78 7.58 -13.70 -15.68
C LEU A 78 7.43 -14.77 -14.59
N SER A 79 8.12 -14.58 -13.49
CA SER A 79 8.08 -15.49 -12.35
C SER A 79 8.05 -14.69 -11.05
N ILE A 80 7.39 -15.26 -10.05
CA ILE A 80 7.42 -14.76 -8.67
C ILE A 80 8.44 -15.57 -7.89
N ASP A 81 9.28 -14.92 -7.11
CA ASP A 81 10.28 -15.59 -6.29
C ASP A 81 9.68 -16.28 -5.05
N SER A 82 10.52 -16.98 -4.30
CA SER A 82 10.10 -17.75 -3.13
C SER A 82 9.71 -16.88 -1.94
N GLU A 83 10.27 -15.69 -1.81
CA GLU A 83 9.99 -14.76 -0.72
C GLU A 83 8.58 -14.18 -0.90
N VAL A 84 8.26 -13.70 -2.10
CA VAL A 84 6.90 -13.23 -2.45
C VAL A 84 5.87 -14.34 -2.25
N LYS A 85 6.17 -15.59 -2.66
CA LYS A 85 5.26 -16.73 -2.41
C LYS A 85 5.06 -17.02 -0.92
N GLY A 86 6.11 -16.83 -0.11
CA GLY A 86 6.02 -16.95 1.34
C GLY A 86 5.13 -15.86 1.95
N ALA A 87 5.34 -14.60 1.57
CA ALA A 87 4.54 -13.47 1.99
C ALA A 87 3.07 -13.62 1.57
N LEU A 88 2.81 -14.01 0.32
CA LEU A 88 1.48 -14.32 -0.20
C LEU A 88 0.76 -15.37 0.66
N SER A 89 1.46 -16.45 1.02
CA SER A 89 0.88 -17.50 1.86
C SER A 89 0.51 -16.98 3.25
N ALA A 90 1.33 -16.11 3.84
CA ALA A 90 1.04 -15.46 5.12
C ALA A 90 -0.17 -14.51 4.99
N THR A 91 -0.23 -13.69 3.95
CA THR A 91 -1.36 -12.80 3.66
C THR A 91 -2.66 -13.58 3.53
N VAL A 92 -2.69 -14.65 2.74
CA VAL A 92 -3.89 -15.50 2.58
C VAL A 92 -4.30 -16.17 3.89
N ASN A 93 -3.34 -16.60 4.72
CA ASN A 93 -3.65 -17.14 6.05
C ASN A 93 -4.29 -16.09 6.95
N ASN A 94 -3.79 -14.87 6.96
CA ASN A 94 -4.34 -13.77 7.74
C ASN A 94 -5.74 -13.37 7.24
N LEU A 95 -5.94 -13.21 5.93
CA LEU A 95 -7.26 -12.94 5.34
C LEU A 95 -8.26 -14.05 5.70
N TRP A 96 -7.83 -15.30 5.63
CA TRP A 96 -8.68 -16.43 5.99
C TRP A 96 -9.00 -16.49 7.47
N HIS A 97 -8.06 -16.10 8.33
CA HIS A 97 -8.30 -15.99 9.77
C HIS A 97 -9.34 -14.91 10.09
N LEU A 98 -9.25 -13.76 9.42
CA LEU A 98 -10.13 -12.63 9.68
C LEU A 98 -11.51 -12.78 9.02
N TYR A 99 -11.56 -13.28 7.79
CA TYR A 99 -12.75 -13.25 6.93
C TYR A 99 -13.20 -14.62 6.43
N GLY A 100 -12.58 -15.72 6.88
CA GLY A 100 -12.86 -17.08 6.37
C GLY A 100 -14.30 -17.52 6.58
N SER A 101 -14.96 -17.10 7.67
CA SER A 101 -16.38 -17.37 7.89
C SER A 101 -17.25 -16.71 6.81
N TYR A 102 -16.99 -15.45 6.49
CA TYR A 102 -17.68 -14.72 5.43
C TYR A 102 -17.44 -15.36 4.06
N TYR A 103 -16.19 -15.70 3.71
CA TYR A 103 -15.88 -16.34 2.44
C TYR A 103 -16.57 -17.71 2.29
N ASN A 104 -16.62 -18.50 3.36
CA ASN A 104 -17.34 -19.76 3.37
C ASN A 104 -18.85 -19.56 3.16
N GLU A 105 -19.45 -18.55 3.79
CA GLU A 105 -20.87 -18.21 3.67
C GLU A 105 -21.24 -17.88 2.23
N ILE A 106 -20.42 -17.12 1.53
CA ILE A 106 -20.63 -16.79 0.12
C ILE A 106 -20.16 -17.87 -0.86
N GLY A 107 -19.63 -19.00 -0.37
CA GLY A 107 -19.19 -20.12 -1.19
C GLY A 107 -17.86 -19.90 -1.91
N VAL A 108 -16.93 -19.15 -1.30
CA VAL A 108 -15.57 -18.89 -1.81
C VAL A 108 -14.55 -19.61 -0.94
N SER A 109 -13.75 -20.48 -1.54
CA SER A 109 -12.72 -21.27 -0.86
C SER A 109 -11.44 -20.45 -0.60
N LYS A 110 -10.66 -20.88 0.40
CA LYS A 110 -9.32 -20.34 0.66
C LYS A 110 -8.40 -20.42 -0.57
N GLN A 111 -8.56 -21.47 -1.39
CA GLN A 111 -7.79 -21.63 -2.61
C GLN A 111 -8.15 -20.55 -3.65
N THR A 112 -9.40 -20.14 -3.72
CA THR A 112 -9.82 -19.04 -4.59
C THR A 112 -9.27 -17.71 -4.10
N ILE A 113 -9.29 -17.44 -2.78
CA ILE A 113 -8.60 -16.27 -2.22
C ILE A 113 -7.11 -16.29 -2.60
N TYR A 114 -6.44 -17.42 -2.49
CA TYR A 114 -5.04 -17.55 -2.93
C TYR A 114 -4.86 -17.18 -4.42
N LYS A 115 -5.74 -17.64 -5.31
CA LYS A 115 -5.69 -17.30 -6.74
C LYS A 115 -5.88 -15.80 -6.99
N ILE A 116 -6.78 -15.16 -6.26
CA ILE A 116 -7.04 -13.71 -6.37
C ILE A 116 -5.84 -12.91 -5.88
N GLU A 117 -5.30 -13.23 -4.70
CA GLU A 117 -4.13 -12.55 -4.17
C GLU A 117 -2.87 -12.79 -5.04
N LEU A 118 -2.71 -14.00 -5.58
CA LEU A 118 -1.65 -14.31 -6.54
C LEU A 118 -1.76 -13.46 -7.81
N SER A 119 -2.98 -13.17 -8.28
CA SER A 119 -3.18 -12.29 -9.44
C SER A 119 -2.74 -10.86 -9.16
N LYS A 120 -2.85 -10.37 -7.92
CA LYS A 120 -2.31 -9.06 -7.52
C LYS A 120 -0.77 -9.04 -7.58
N GLU A 121 -0.12 -10.14 -7.15
CA GLU A 121 1.33 -10.27 -7.27
C GLU A 121 1.78 -10.32 -8.75
N TYR A 122 0.97 -10.93 -9.62
CA TYR A 122 1.22 -10.90 -11.06
C TYR A 122 1.08 -9.50 -11.64
N GLU A 123 0.09 -8.74 -11.21
CA GLU A 123 -0.10 -7.35 -11.61
C GLU A 123 1.09 -6.47 -11.17
N ALA A 124 1.57 -6.64 -9.93
CA ALA A 124 2.76 -5.95 -9.43
C ALA A 124 4.02 -6.30 -10.24
N ALA A 125 4.21 -7.57 -10.58
CA ALA A 125 5.32 -8.00 -11.43
C ALA A 125 5.23 -7.46 -12.86
N LEU A 126 4.03 -7.38 -13.43
CA LEU A 126 3.77 -6.77 -14.75
C LEU A 126 4.01 -5.27 -14.73
N LEU A 127 3.63 -4.56 -13.66
CA LEU A 127 3.95 -3.14 -13.47
C LEU A 127 5.47 -2.95 -13.41
N ALA A 128 6.18 -3.79 -12.67
CA ALA A 128 7.64 -3.73 -12.61
C ALA A 128 8.29 -3.95 -13.98
N ASP A 129 7.80 -4.90 -14.79
CA ASP A 129 8.25 -5.12 -16.17
C ASP A 129 7.91 -3.93 -17.09
N TYR A 130 6.71 -3.37 -16.95
CA TYR A 130 6.28 -2.16 -17.66
C TYR A 130 7.18 -0.96 -17.32
N CYS A 131 7.55 -0.82 -16.07
CA CYS A 131 8.36 0.27 -15.54
C CYS A 131 9.88 0.02 -15.63
N LYS A 132 10.35 -1.06 -16.25
CA LYS A 132 11.78 -1.43 -16.28
C LYS A 132 12.70 -0.37 -16.88
N ASN A 133 12.16 0.54 -17.71
CA ASN A 133 12.89 1.65 -18.31
C ASN A 133 12.76 2.97 -17.53
N VAL A 134 11.98 3.01 -16.45
CA VAL A 134 11.94 4.17 -15.55
C VAL A 134 13.27 4.22 -14.80
N SER A 135 13.96 5.34 -14.90
CA SER A 135 15.27 5.44 -14.26
C SER A 135 15.15 5.51 -12.74
N ASP A 136 16.12 4.92 -12.04
CA ASP A 136 16.16 5.00 -10.56
C ASP A 136 16.26 6.47 -10.07
N ASN A 137 16.86 7.33 -10.87
CA ASN A 137 16.93 8.77 -10.58
C ASN A 137 15.55 9.44 -10.63
N ASP A 138 14.69 9.05 -11.58
CA ASP A 138 13.32 9.59 -11.65
C ASP A 138 12.49 9.11 -10.46
N ILE A 139 12.63 7.85 -10.08
CA ILE A 139 11.95 7.30 -8.89
C ILE A 139 12.43 8.01 -7.62
N LYS A 140 13.75 8.22 -7.48
CA LYS A 140 14.32 8.96 -6.35
C LYS A 140 13.87 10.41 -6.31
N ALA A 141 13.78 11.07 -7.46
CA ALA A 141 13.27 12.44 -7.56
C ALA A 141 11.81 12.51 -7.08
N TYR A 142 10.97 11.59 -7.56
CA TYR A 142 9.58 11.47 -7.11
C TYR A 142 9.49 11.20 -5.61
N PHE A 143 10.29 10.25 -5.11
CA PHE A 143 10.31 9.91 -3.68
C PHE A 143 10.69 11.11 -2.81
N LYS A 144 11.77 11.82 -3.18
CA LYS A 144 12.24 13.01 -2.45
C LYS A 144 11.21 14.15 -2.44
N GLU A 145 10.40 14.29 -3.48
CA GLU A 145 9.38 15.33 -3.58
C GLU A 145 8.15 15.01 -2.74
N ASN A 146 7.76 13.74 -2.71
CA ASN A 146 6.47 13.30 -2.16
C ASN A 146 6.56 12.63 -0.79
N TYR A 147 7.77 12.36 -0.29
CA TYR A 147 7.98 11.71 1.01
C TYR A 147 8.97 12.50 1.87
N ILE A 148 8.72 12.52 3.16
CA ILE A 148 9.61 13.10 4.16
C ILE A 148 9.80 12.09 5.28
N ALA A 149 11.07 11.82 5.63
CA ALA A 149 11.41 11.01 6.78
C ALA A 149 11.65 11.90 7.98
N ILE A 150 11.08 11.54 9.12
CA ILE A 150 11.18 12.30 10.36
C ILE A 150 11.44 11.38 11.55
N ARG A 151 12.07 11.99 12.55
CA ARG A 151 12.07 11.54 13.93
C ARG A 151 11.27 12.56 14.72
N PHE A 152 10.41 12.11 15.62
CA PHE A 152 9.53 13.04 16.31
C PHE A 152 9.15 12.56 17.71
N VAL A 153 8.77 13.55 18.52
CA VAL A 153 8.12 13.36 19.82
C VAL A 153 6.84 14.18 19.81
N THR A 154 5.76 13.58 20.27
CA THR A 154 4.46 14.27 20.41
C THR A 154 4.23 14.71 21.85
N GLY A 155 3.82 15.96 22.04
CA GLY A 155 3.28 16.47 23.27
C GLY A 155 1.86 16.97 23.09
N TYR A 156 1.15 17.07 24.20
CA TYR A 156 -0.25 17.50 24.22
C TYR A 156 -0.35 18.88 24.85
N LEU A 157 -1.22 19.73 24.32
CA LEU A 157 -1.55 21.05 24.85
C LEU A 157 -2.92 21.02 25.59
N PHE A 158 -3.26 19.88 26.13
CA PHE A 158 -4.38 19.64 27.03
C PHE A 158 -3.94 18.73 28.19
N ASN A 159 -4.65 18.82 29.30
CA ASN A 159 -4.49 17.89 30.40
C ASN A 159 -5.47 16.73 30.25
N VAL A 160 -5.22 15.64 30.96
CA VAL A 160 -6.19 14.52 31.11
C VAL A 160 -6.52 14.44 32.60
N ASP A 161 -7.80 14.46 32.95
CA ASP A 161 -8.25 14.33 34.32
C ASP A 161 -8.25 12.85 34.79
N ASP A 162 -8.56 12.64 36.05
CA ASP A 162 -8.59 11.29 36.66
C ASP A 162 -9.62 10.33 36.01
N THR A 163 -10.54 10.86 35.21
CA THR A 163 -11.53 10.08 34.46
C THR A 163 -11.09 9.76 33.04
N GLY A 164 -9.93 10.25 32.59
CA GLY A 164 -9.44 10.13 31.22
C GLY A 164 -10.01 11.18 30.25
N THR A 165 -10.69 12.22 30.77
CA THR A 165 -11.30 13.27 29.96
C THR A 165 -10.27 14.38 29.68
N SER A 166 -10.22 14.85 28.44
CA SER A 166 -9.35 15.98 28.05
C SER A 166 -9.86 17.28 28.65
N VAL A 167 -8.98 18.01 29.34
CA VAL A 167 -9.23 19.32 29.94
C VAL A 167 -8.30 20.35 29.33
N ALA A 168 -8.85 21.46 28.86
CA ALA A 168 -8.06 22.50 28.22
C ALA A 168 -6.99 23.09 29.19
N MET A 169 -5.76 23.23 28.68
CA MET A 169 -4.71 23.97 29.37
C MET A 169 -4.96 25.48 29.29
N THR A 170 -4.51 26.22 30.32
CA THR A 170 -4.41 27.70 30.23
C THR A 170 -3.33 28.08 29.19
N ASP A 171 -3.40 29.34 28.71
CA ASP A 171 -2.39 29.85 27.79
C ASP A 171 -0.97 29.84 28.38
N GLU A 172 -0.85 30.07 29.70
CA GLU A 172 0.43 30.01 30.42
C GLU A 172 0.98 28.59 30.45
N GLN A 173 0.12 27.56 30.68
CA GLN A 173 0.51 26.18 30.66
C GLN A 173 0.96 25.75 29.24
N LYS A 174 0.18 26.11 28.21
CA LYS A 174 0.56 25.84 26.80
C LYS A 174 1.90 26.46 26.45
N LYS A 175 2.13 27.74 26.82
CA LYS A 175 3.42 28.40 26.60
C LYS A 175 4.57 27.72 27.32
N SER A 176 4.37 27.22 28.55
CA SER A 176 5.37 26.51 29.31
C SER A 176 5.77 25.20 28.62
N VAL A 177 4.79 24.41 28.15
CA VAL A 177 5.05 23.17 27.42
C VAL A 177 5.82 23.47 26.13
N ILE A 178 5.38 24.43 25.33
CA ILE A 178 6.05 24.81 24.08
C ILE A 178 7.48 25.29 24.35
N ALA A 179 7.71 26.05 25.43
CA ALA A 179 9.06 26.50 25.81
C ALA A 179 9.98 25.34 26.17
N SER A 180 9.48 24.30 26.85
CA SER A 180 10.27 23.10 27.14
C SER A 180 10.69 22.38 25.84
N TYR A 181 9.78 22.22 24.87
CA TYR A 181 10.10 21.65 23.57
C TYR A 181 11.12 22.48 22.78
N ASN A 182 10.98 23.81 22.79
CA ASN A 182 11.98 24.72 22.18
C ASN A 182 13.35 24.60 22.81
N SER A 183 13.43 24.40 24.11
CA SER A 183 14.72 24.20 24.81
C SER A 183 15.40 22.90 24.38
N VAL A 184 14.62 21.83 24.21
CA VAL A 184 15.14 20.56 23.72
C VAL A 184 15.61 20.70 22.26
N VAL A 185 14.84 21.40 21.42
CA VAL A 185 15.25 21.67 20.03
C VAL A 185 16.57 22.44 19.97
N ALA A 186 16.79 23.39 20.87
CA ALA A 186 18.05 24.14 20.95
C ALA A 186 19.23 23.20 21.25
N LEU A 187 19.10 22.31 22.24
CA LEU A 187 20.13 21.31 22.59
C LEU A 187 20.46 20.40 21.39
N ILE A 188 19.45 19.92 20.67
CA ILE A 188 19.64 19.06 19.49
C ILE A 188 20.37 19.82 18.37
N ASN A 189 19.98 21.07 18.12
CA ASN A 189 20.62 21.90 17.10
C ASN A 189 22.06 22.29 17.47
N GLU A 190 22.42 22.23 18.75
CA GLU A 190 23.80 22.39 19.28
C GLU A 190 24.61 21.09 19.25
N GLY A 191 24.00 19.95 18.88
CA GLY A 191 24.68 18.67 18.64
C GLY A 191 24.38 17.58 19.67
N THR A 192 23.49 17.81 20.64
CA THR A 192 23.02 16.74 21.52
C THR A 192 22.18 15.73 20.74
N LEU A 193 22.35 14.43 21.00
CA LEU A 193 21.52 13.41 20.39
C LEU A 193 20.06 13.59 20.82
N ILE A 194 19.14 13.35 19.90
CA ILE A 194 17.69 13.54 20.17
C ILE A 194 17.24 12.66 21.33
N GLU A 195 17.71 11.42 21.42
CA GLU A 195 17.39 10.48 22.49
C GLU A 195 17.84 10.98 23.87
N GLU A 196 18.96 11.68 23.92
CA GLU A 196 19.49 12.24 25.17
C GLU A 196 18.75 13.52 25.54
N ALA A 197 18.46 14.38 24.56
CA ALA A 197 17.84 15.66 24.78
C ALA A 197 16.39 15.55 25.28
N VAL A 198 15.61 14.60 24.74
CA VAL A 198 14.18 14.44 25.06
C VAL A 198 13.91 13.92 26.47
N VAL A 199 14.89 13.32 27.15
CA VAL A 199 14.77 12.87 28.53
C VAL A 199 14.43 14.05 29.46
N SER A 200 14.79 15.28 29.08
CA SER A 200 14.43 16.49 29.83
C SER A 200 12.94 16.85 29.76
N LEU A 201 12.17 16.30 28.82
CA LEU A 201 10.71 16.45 28.77
C LEU A 201 10.03 15.48 29.75
N SER A 202 10.44 14.21 29.74
CA SER A 202 10.07 13.13 30.67
C SER A 202 11.02 11.95 30.47
N GLU A 203 11.29 11.19 31.54
CA GLU A 203 12.11 9.96 31.47
C GLU A 203 11.49 8.91 30.53
N ASP A 204 10.16 8.91 30.37
CA ASP A 204 9.43 7.98 29.53
C ASP A 204 9.21 8.50 28.10
N THR A 205 9.87 9.61 27.70
CA THR A 205 9.68 10.19 26.38
C THR A 205 10.33 9.33 25.30
N GLU A 206 9.53 8.81 24.38
CA GLU A 206 10.01 8.00 23.25
C GLU A 206 10.13 8.83 21.97
N VAL A 207 11.23 8.60 21.25
CA VAL A 207 11.44 9.15 19.89
C VAL A 207 10.91 8.15 18.87
N HIS A 208 9.93 8.59 18.10
CA HIS A 208 9.39 7.79 17.02
C HIS A 208 10.02 8.15 15.68
N ASN A 209 10.12 7.16 14.78
CA ASN A 209 10.60 7.37 13.41
C ASN A 209 9.47 7.02 12.45
N THR A 210 9.25 7.85 11.44
CA THR A 210 8.24 7.56 10.42
C THR A 210 8.57 8.19 9.07
N LEU A 211 8.00 7.62 8.04
CA LEU A 211 7.93 8.21 6.71
C LEU A 211 6.52 8.77 6.52
N ILE A 212 6.44 10.06 6.23
CA ILE A 212 5.17 10.72 5.88
C ILE A 212 5.15 11.04 4.39
N ASN A 213 3.97 11.09 3.80
CA ASN A 213 3.82 11.42 2.38
C ASN A 213 2.78 12.53 2.16
N ALA A 214 2.85 13.17 0.98
CA ALA A 214 1.97 14.28 0.62
C ALA A 214 0.48 13.90 0.50
N PHE A 215 0.19 12.59 0.45
CA PHE A 215 -1.14 12.05 0.12
C PHE A 215 -1.87 11.46 1.32
N SER A 216 -1.19 11.22 2.44
CA SER A 216 -1.80 10.62 3.63
C SER A 216 -2.08 11.66 4.70
N ASP A 217 -3.34 12.02 4.83
CA ASP A 217 -3.84 13.07 5.73
C ASP A 217 -4.33 12.56 7.09
N GLY A 218 -4.12 11.29 7.44
CA GLY A 218 -4.86 10.70 8.57
C GLY A 218 -4.09 10.55 9.88
N THR A 219 -2.76 10.59 9.87
CA THR A 219 -1.94 10.26 11.04
C THR A 219 -1.54 11.49 11.87
N PHE A 220 -1.41 12.64 11.22
CA PHE A 220 -1.00 13.90 11.83
C PHE A 220 -2.05 14.99 11.63
N PRO A 221 -2.09 16.03 12.48
CA PRO A 221 -2.99 17.16 12.30
C PRO A 221 -2.82 17.84 10.94
N GLN A 222 -3.90 18.45 10.46
CA GLN A 222 -3.88 19.20 9.21
C GLN A 222 -2.77 20.27 9.22
N GLY A 223 -2.01 20.34 8.14
CA GLY A 223 -0.89 21.29 8.00
C GLY A 223 0.47 20.75 8.47
N PHE A 224 0.52 19.63 9.17
CA PHE A 224 1.79 19.05 9.66
C PHE A 224 2.81 18.82 8.53
N TRP A 225 2.39 18.20 7.42
CA TRP A 225 3.23 18.04 6.24
C TRP A 225 3.85 19.34 5.76
N SER A 226 3.03 20.41 5.66
CA SER A 226 3.47 21.71 5.16
C SER A 226 4.52 22.36 6.07
N GLU A 227 4.40 22.17 7.38
CA GLU A 227 5.38 22.70 8.35
C GLU A 227 6.69 21.88 8.29
N VAL A 228 6.60 20.55 8.26
CA VAL A 228 7.79 19.69 8.18
C VAL A 228 8.54 19.90 6.85
N LYS A 229 7.82 20.14 5.76
CA LYS A 229 8.44 20.38 4.44
C LYS A 229 9.35 21.62 4.42
N LYS A 230 9.11 22.61 5.30
CA LYS A 230 9.95 23.82 5.44
C LYS A 230 11.30 23.51 6.12
N LEU A 231 11.41 22.42 6.87
CA LEU A 231 12.66 22.06 7.53
C LEU A 231 13.68 21.53 6.53
N GLU A 232 14.93 21.93 6.71
CA GLU A 232 16.04 21.32 6.01
C GLU A 232 16.36 19.94 6.61
N VAL A 233 16.90 19.04 5.80
CA VAL A 233 17.38 17.72 6.28
C VAL A 233 18.45 17.92 7.37
N GLY A 234 18.33 17.19 8.45
CA GLY A 234 19.20 17.28 9.63
C GLY A 234 18.81 18.36 10.63
N LYS A 235 17.81 19.19 10.33
CA LYS A 235 17.32 20.24 11.26
C LYS A 235 16.18 19.74 12.12
N THR A 236 16.11 20.31 13.32
CA THR A 236 15.07 20.05 14.30
C THR A 236 14.29 21.33 14.60
N ALA A 237 12.98 21.22 14.71
CA ALA A 237 12.10 22.33 15.09
C ALA A 237 10.95 21.87 15.99
N THR A 238 10.36 22.82 16.69
CA THR A 238 9.07 22.67 17.36
C THR A 238 7.97 23.06 16.38
N ILE A 239 6.98 22.20 16.19
CA ILE A 239 5.77 22.44 15.39
C ILE A 239 4.58 22.38 16.33
N THR A 240 3.75 23.41 16.33
CA THR A 240 2.52 23.48 17.15
C THR A 240 1.33 23.53 16.21
N LEU A 241 0.42 22.57 16.35
CA LEU A 241 -0.80 22.44 15.54
C LEU A 241 -1.94 21.97 16.44
N ASP A 242 -3.03 22.74 16.45
CA ASP A 242 -4.20 22.48 17.27
C ASP A 242 -3.83 22.29 18.77
N ASP A 243 -4.14 21.13 19.33
CA ASP A 243 -3.85 20.74 20.70
C ASP A 243 -2.56 19.91 20.86
N TYR A 244 -1.67 19.99 19.86
CA TYR A 244 -0.42 19.24 19.84
C TYR A 244 0.80 20.14 19.72
N VAL A 245 1.89 19.71 20.33
CA VAL A 245 3.23 20.21 20.10
C VAL A 245 4.11 19.04 19.67
N PHE A 246 4.83 19.21 18.59
CA PHE A 246 5.74 18.20 18.07
C PHE A 246 7.18 18.75 18.11
N LEU A 247 8.10 17.94 18.61
CA LEU A 247 9.50 18.07 18.28
C LEU A 247 9.74 17.23 17.04
N VAL A 248 10.22 17.82 15.96
CA VAL A 248 10.42 17.13 14.68
C VAL A 248 11.85 17.36 14.20
N GLN A 249 12.57 16.29 13.96
CA GLN A 249 13.85 16.26 13.25
C GLN A 249 13.63 15.67 11.86
N ARG A 250 13.90 16.46 10.81
CA ARG A 250 13.87 15.94 9.43
C ARG A 250 15.15 15.17 9.14
N ILE A 251 15.01 13.92 8.69
CA ILE A 251 16.15 13.06 8.31
C ILE A 251 16.15 12.80 6.80
N ASP A 252 17.27 12.32 6.29
CA ASP A 252 17.39 11.97 4.87
C ASP A 252 16.50 10.76 4.54
N VAL A 253 15.60 10.91 3.57
CA VAL A 253 14.71 9.82 3.11
C VAL A 253 15.49 8.66 2.49
N PHE A 254 16.75 8.89 2.09
CA PHE A 254 17.66 7.87 1.53
C PHE A 254 18.62 7.28 2.56
N ASP A 255 18.47 7.61 3.85
CA ASP A 255 19.27 7.00 4.89
C ASP A 255 19.00 5.50 4.94
N LYS A 256 20.02 4.72 4.63
CA LYS A 256 19.95 3.26 4.57
C LYS A 256 19.65 2.59 5.91
N THR A 257 19.87 3.29 7.02
CA THR A 257 19.54 2.81 8.37
C THR A 257 18.03 2.50 8.48
N TYR A 258 17.20 3.27 7.78
CA TYR A 258 15.74 3.13 7.84
C TYR A 258 15.16 2.36 6.64
N GLY A 259 15.88 2.27 5.52
CA GLY A 259 15.44 1.55 4.33
C GLY A 259 14.16 2.10 3.69
N TYR A 260 13.81 3.35 3.96
CA TYR A 260 12.54 3.93 3.51
C TYR A 260 12.38 3.91 1.99
N TYR A 261 13.42 4.27 1.23
CA TYR A 261 13.35 4.27 -0.22
C TYR A 261 13.18 2.86 -0.78
N GLU A 262 14.00 1.93 -0.33
CA GLU A 262 13.99 0.54 -0.80
C GLU A 262 12.63 -0.12 -0.56
N ASN A 263 12.04 0.11 0.62
CA ASN A 263 10.75 -0.47 1.00
C ASN A 263 9.55 0.18 0.28
N ASN A 264 9.70 1.41 -0.22
CA ASN A 264 8.61 2.15 -0.88
C ASN A 264 8.80 2.30 -2.40
N ARG A 265 9.83 1.69 -2.98
CA ARG A 265 10.15 1.83 -4.41
C ARG A 265 9.00 1.38 -5.32
N THR A 266 8.37 0.26 -5.00
CA THR A 266 7.21 -0.24 -5.75
C THR A 266 6.01 0.71 -5.63
N ALA A 267 5.70 1.19 -4.42
CA ALA A 267 4.63 2.16 -4.22
C ALA A 267 4.89 3.48 -4.99
N CYS A 268 6.15 3.90 -5.13
CA CYS A 268 6.50 5.04 -5.98
C CYS A 268 6.22 4.76 -7.46
N LEU A 269 6.56 3.58 -7.96
CA LEU A 269 6.25 3.19 -9.34
C LEU A 269 4.75 3.15 -9.60
N GLU A 270 3.97 2.61 -8.66
CA GLU A 270 2.50 2.61 -8.71
C GLU A 270 1.95 4.03 -8.74
N ALA A 271 2.43 4.91 -7.87
CA ALA A 271 2.00 6.31 -7.84
C ALA A 271 2.40 7.10 -9.10
N MET A 272 3.55 6.77 -9.71
CA MET A 272 4.02 7.42 -10.94
C MET A 272 3.35 6.90 -12.21
N LYS A 273 3.01 5.61 -12.25
CA LYS A 273 2.67 4.88 -13.48
C LYS A 273 1.42 4.00 -13.36
N GLY A 274 0.80 3.92 -12.18
CA GLY A 274 -0.32 3.02 -11.94
C GLY A 274 -1.52 3.30 -12.84
N ASP A 275 -1.91 4.56 -13.01
CA ASP A 275 -3.03 4.94 -13.86
C ASP A 275 -2.75 4.59 -15.33
N GLU A 276 -1.57 4.95 -15.84
CA GLU A 276 -1.15 4.61 -17.21
C GLU A 276 -1.09 3.09 -17.42
N PHE A 277 -0.58 2.36 -16.43
CA PHE A 277 -0.53 0.90 -16.46
C PHE A 277 -1.91 0.26 -16.36
N SER A 278 -2.83 0.85 -15.58
CA SER A 278 -4.22 0.41 -15.51
C SER A 278 -4.91 0.48 -16.88
N GLU A 279 -4.70 1.54 -17.65
CA GLU A 279 -5.19 1.66 -19.03
C GLU A 279 -4.59 0.57 -19.94
N VAL A 280 -3.34 0.22 -19.73
CA VAL A 280 -2.69 -0.89 -20.46
C VAL A 280 -3.37 -2.21 -20.13
N ILE A 281 -3.66 -2.50 -18.85
CA ILE A 281 -4.41 -3.71 -18.46
C ILE A 281 -5.81 -3.71 -19.08
N ASP A 282 -6.50 -2.58 -19.08
CA ASP A 282 -7.82 -2.46 -19.73
C ASP A 282 -7.76 -2.72 -21.23
N SER A 283 -6.67 -2.30 -21.86
CA SER A 283 -6.42 -2.62 -23.27
C SER A 283 -6.23 -4.13 -23.49
N TRP A 284 -5.50 -4.81 -22.61
CA TRP A 284 -5.37 -6.28 -22.68
C TRP A 284 -6.71 -6.97 -22.42
N ALA A 285 -7.46 -6.51 -21.41
CA ALA A 285 -8.74 -7.09 -21.02
C ALA A 285 -9.78 -7.11 -22.17
N LYS A 286 -9.70 -6.19 -23.13
CA LYS A 286 -10.53 -6.19 -24.32
C LYS A 286 -10.37 -7.43 -25.20
N ASN A 287 -9.26 -8.14 -25.06
CA ASN A 287 -9.03 -9.41 -25.77
C ASN A 287 -9.60 -10.63 -25.00
N TYR A 288 -10.11 -10.43 -23.79
CA TYR A 288 -10.61 -11.47 -22.87
C TYR A 288 -12.07 -11.16 -22.51
N ILE A 289 -12.98 -11.34 -23.48
CA ILE A 289 -14.39 -10.96 -23.31
C ILE A 289 -15.11 -11.99 -22.44
N ALA A 290 -15.64 -11.53 -21.32
CA ALA A 290 -16.49 -12.31 -20.43
C ALA A 290 -17.96 -12.25 -20.92
N ASP A 291 -18.59 -13.43 -21.12
CA ASP A 291 -19.95 -13.64 -21.61
C ASP A 291 -20.77 -14.62 -20.74
#